data_f295679953a9b8e7234a5dcbf0df9ccf
#
_entry.id   f295679953a9b8e7234a5dcbf0df9ccf
#
_cell.length_a   1.000
_cell.length_b   1.000
_cell.length_c   1.000
_cell.angle_alpha   90.00
_cell.angle_beta   90.00
_cell.angle_gamma   90.00
#
_symmetry.space_group_name_H-M   'P 1'
#
loop_
_entity.id
_entity.type
_entity.pdbx_description
1 polymer ?
#
loop_
_entity_poly.entity_id
_entity_poly.type
_entity_poly.pdbx_seq_one_letter_code
_entity_poly.pdbx_strand_id
1 'polypeptide(L)'
;MTMSRARMLPVLGAMTAVLAVLSVAARPAAAQQSAGADTSSLPAGFGTLRQDDIAVKLQYNALQVKVLPLDETVIRTLSPDSYRALHELRESKRAQVDSLLRRTGKPGASLWYVQYFNQEQGEARFSPLEVIIASAGQDFRAVDVYGLTPGFGEQRLQQREMQAGLYVFDPQVDVSQPLTITYETQRSDAWGTLVKKVDRERALIRSRAAGKE
;
A
#
# COMPACT_ATOMS: atom_id res chain seq x y z
N MET A 1 38.97 52.35 -38.64
CA MET A 1 38.72 52.69 -40.08
C MET A 1 37.26 52.33 -40.36
N THR A 2 36.53 53.36 -40.37
CA THR A 2 35.62 53.89 -41.44
C THR A 2 34.39 53.00 -41.67
N MET A 3 33.24 53.47 -41.14
CA MET A 3 32.15 54.20 -41.88
C MET A 3 31.47 53.32 -42.90
N SER A 4 30.13 53.14 -42.89
CA SER A 4 29.14 54.12 -43.36
C SER A 4 27.71 53.54 -43.25
N ARG A 5 26.81 54.19 -42.64
CA ARG A 5 25.57 54.89 -42.95
C ARG A 5 24.80 54.46 -44.25
N ALA A 6 23.52 54.17 -44.08
CA ALA A 6 22.36 54.80 -44.76
C ALA A 6 21.07 54.04 -44.34
N ARG A 7 20.18 54.62 -43.65
CA ARG A 7 18.95 55.40 -43.86
C ARG A 7 18.11 54.95 -45.08
N MET A 8 16.87 54.49 -44.84
CA MET A 8 15.63 55.10 -45.35
C MET A 8 14.36 54.39 -44.82
N LEU A 9 13.46 55.16 -44.26
CA LEU A 9 12.02 55.01 -44.04
C LEU A 9 11.28 55.57 -45.29
N PRO A 10 9.93 55.57 -45.41
CA PRO A 10 8.82 54.76 -44.89
C PRO A 10 7.84 54.31 -45.98
N VAL A 11 6.86 53.46 -45.71
CA VAL A 11 5.52 53.58 -46.36
C VAL A 11 4.44 53.06 -45.43
N LEU A 12 3.50 53.95 -45.14
CA LEU A 12 2.19 53.72 -44.54
C LEU A 12 1.33 52.80 -45.42
N GLY A 13 0.66 51.86 -44.81
CA GLY A 13 -0.41 51.09 -45.42
C GLY A 13 -1.39 50.62 -44.34
N ALA A 14 -2.40 51.43 -44.09
CA ALA A 14 -3.55 51.06 -43.26
C ALA A 14 -4.40 50.02 -43.98
N MET A 15 -4.62 48.89 -43.31
CA MET A 15 -5.67 47.97 -43.75
C MET A 15 -6.34 47.37 -42.49
N THR A 16 -7.53 47.88 -42.24
CA THR A 16 -8.51 47.40 -41.27
C THR A 16 -8.90 45.98 -41.62
N ALA A 17 -8.62 45.04 -40.74
CA ALA A 17 -9.15 43.70 -40.81
C ALA A 17 -9.89 43.36 -39.53
N VAL A 18 -11.14 43.04 -39.73
CA VAL A 18 -12.19 42.66 -38.78
C VAL A 18 -11.73 41.50 -37.92
N LEU A 19 -11.67 41.70 -36.58
CA LEU A 19 -11.49 40.64 -35.61
C LEU A 19 -12.81 39.86 -35.43
N ALA A 20 -12.91 38.71 -36.03
CA ALA A 20 -13.89 37.70 -35.65
C ALA A 20 -13.39 37.00 -34.37
N VAL A 21 -13.96 37.37 -33.23
CA VAL A 21 -13.73 36.71 -31.96
C VAL A 21 -14.47 35.36 -31.98
N LEU A 22 -13.77 34.31 -32.35
CA LEU A 22 -14.23 32.95 -32.07
C LEU A 22 -13.99 32.67 -30.56
N SER A 23 -15.05 32.82 -29.77
CA SER A 23 -15.13 32.37 -28.41
C SER A 23 -15.13 30.84 -28.39
N VAL A 24 -13.99 30.22 -28.37
CA VAL A 24 -13.86 28.81 -28.01
C VAL A 24 -14.17 28.72 -26.51
N ALA A 25 -15.41 28.34 -26.19
CA ALA A 25 -15.80 27.95 -24.84
C ALA A 25 -14.95 26.74 -24.46
N ALA A 26 -13.84 26.99 -23.75
CA ALA A 26 -13.11 25.97 -23.04
C ALA A 26 -14.08 25.38 -22.00
N ARG A 27 -14.70 24.24 -22.31
CA ARG A 27 -15.31 23.39 -21.30
C ARG A 27 -14.20 23.05 -20.30
N PRO A 28 -14.39 23.34 -18.99
CA PRO A 28 -13.52 22.77 -18.01
C PRO A 28 -13.66 21.26 -18.17
N ALA A 29 -12.58 20.58 -18.53
CA ALA A 29 -12.47 19.15 -18.33
C ALA A 29 -12.69 18.96 -16.83
N ALA A 30 -13.91 18.56 -16.45
CA ALA A 30 -14.17 18.01 -15.15
C ALA A 30 -13.18 16.86 -15.03
N ALA A 31 -12.08 17.11 -14.32
CA ALA A 31 -11.24 16.06 -13.82
C ALA A 31 -12.22 15.09 -13.14
N GLN A 32 -12.45 13.95 -13.77
CA GLN A 32 -12.99 12.80 -13.10
C GLN A 32 -11.97 12.50 -11.98
N GLN A 33 -12.17 13.17 -10.85
CA GLN A 33 -11.74 12.61 -9.57
C GLN A 33 -12.39 11.23 -9.57
N SER A 34 -11.59 10.23 -9.93
CA SER A 34 -11.86 8.85 -9.58
C SER A 34 -12.24 8.94 -8.12
N ALA A 35 -13.53 8.74 -7.85
CA ALA A 35 -14.05 8.60 -6.51
C ALA A 35 -13.26 7.45 -5.90
N GLY A 36 -12.18 7.77 -5.23
CA GLY A 36 -11.59 6.92 -4.23
C GLY A 36 -12.75 6.65 -3.29
N ALA A 37 -13.39 5.50 -3.47
CA ALA A 37 -14.50 5.09 -2.65
C ALA A 37 -13.98 5.26 -1.22
N ASP A 38 -14.66 6.11 -0.47
CA ASP A 38 -14.28 6.52 0.89
C ASP A 38 -14.21 5.26 1.76
N THR A 39 -13.08 4.56 1.70
CA THR A 39 -12.83 3.26 2.34
C THR A 39 -12.70 3.43 3.85
N SER A 40 -12.50 4.68 4.30
CA SER A 40 -12.54 5.05 5.72
C SER A 40 -13.93 4.90 6.35
N SER A 41 -14.98 4.76 5.55
CA SER A 41 -16.38 4.66 6.01
C SER A 41 -16.89 3.23 6.18
N LEU A 42 -16.10 2.17 5.92
CA LEU A 42 -16.56 0.81 6.15
C LEU A 42 -16.78 0.55 7.64
N PRO A 43 -17.98 0.18 8.08
CA PRO A 43 -18.22 -0.14 9.48
C PRO A 43 -17.41 -1.38 9.89
N ALA A 44 -16.76 -1.31 11.04
CA ALA A 44 -16.04 -2.44 11.61
C ALA A 44 -17.01 -3.53 12.10
N GLY A 45 -16.57 -4.80 12.05
CA GLY A 45 -17.34 -5.91 12.62
C GLY A 45 -18.42 -6.51 11.71
N PHE A 46 -18.51 -6.10 10.46
CA PHE A 46 -19.42 -6.68 9.45
C PHE A 46 -18.74 -7.60 8.44
N GLY A 47 -17.41 -7.68 8.49
CA GLY A 47 -16.64 -8.55 7.62
C GLY A 47 -16.74 -10.02 8.03
N THR A 48 -16.46 -10.91 7.08
CA THR A 48 -16.49 -12.37 7.27
C THR A 48 -15.19 -13.06 6.90
N LEU A 49 -14.23 -12.34 6.33
CA LEU A 49 -12.95 -12.93 5.94
C LEU A 49 -12.12 -13.31 7.17
N ARG A 50 -11.30 -14.34 7.03
CA ARG A 50 -10.28 -14.72 8.02
C ARG A 50 -8.95 -14.08 7.65
N GLN A 51 -8.00 -14.02 8.59
CA GLN A 51 -6.65 -13.53 8.31
C GLN A 51 -5.98 -14.30 7.16
N ASP A 52 -6.22 -15.61 7.05
CA ASP A 52 -5.71 -16.45 5.98
C ASP A 52 -6.28 -16.13 4.59
N ASP A 53 -7.45 -15.50 4.56
CA ASP A 53 -8.12 -15.10 3.32
C ASP A 53 -7.51 -13.85 2.67
N ILE A 54 -6.73 -13.10 3.44
CA ILE A 54 -6.04 -11.87 2.98
C ILE A 54 -4.51 -11.99 3.09
N ALA A 55 -3.99 -13.16 3.47
CA ALA A 55 -2.56 -13.38 3.65
C ALA A 55 -1.93 -13.99 2.39
N VAL A 56 -0.83 -13.41 1.94
CA VAL A 56 0.06 -14.05 0.98
C VAL A 56 0.96 -15.02 1.74
N LYS A 57 1.02 -16.25 1.25
CA LYS A 57 1.85 -17.31 1.84
C LYS A 57 2.96 -17.69 0.86
N LEU A 58 4.19 -17.68 1.34
CA LEU A 58 5.36 -18.13 0.61
C LEU A 58 5.96 -19.32 1.37
N GLN A 59 6.51 -20.26 0.61
CA GLN A 59 7.24 -21.40 1.16
C GLN A 59 8.70 -21.28 0.76
N TYR A 60 9.57 -21.22 1.75
CA TYR A 60 11.02 -21.15 1.53
C TYR A 60 11.73 -22.15 2.44
N ASN A 61 12.28 -23.21 1.87
CA ASN A 61 12.84 -24.33 2.64
C ASN A 61 11.84 -24.84 3.69
N ALA A 62 12.29 -24.96 4.93
CA ALA A 62 11.47 -25.36 6.07
C ALA A 62 10.47 -24.29 6.55
N LEU A 63 10.55 -23.05 6.01
CA LEU A 63 9.76 -21.92 6.47
C LEU A 63 8.51 -21.71 5.63
N GLN A 64 7.39 -21.53 6.31
CA GLN A 64 6.24 -20.81 5.74
C GLN A 64 6.27 -19.36 6.20
N VAL A 65 6.28 -18.45 5.24
CA VAL A 65 6.20 -17.01 5.50
C VAL A 65 4.80 -16.52 5.12
N LYS A 66 4.10 -15.95 6.08
CA LYS A 66 2.76 -15.39 5.92
C LYS A 66 2.84 -13.86 6.03
N VAL A 67 2.40 -13.18 4.99
CA VAL A 67 2.46 -11.71 4.88
C VAL A 67 1.06 -11.17 4.66
N LEU A 68 0.62 -10.24 5.50
CA LEU A 68 -0.69 -9.61 5.38
C LEU A 68 -0.62 -8.11 5.74
N PRO A 69 -1.37 -7.25 5.02
CA PRO A 69 -1.41 -5.83 5.32
C PRO A 69 -2.22 -5.53 6.58
N LEU A 70 -1.77 -4.53 7.35
CA LEU A 70 -2.49 -3.96 8.49
C LEU A 70 -3.19 -2.64 8.11
N ASP A 71 -3.60 -2.51 6.85
CA ASP A 71 -4.35 -1.37 6.39
C ASP A 71 -5.82 -1.46 6.82
N GLU A 72 -6.37 -0.38 7.38
CA GLU A 72 -7.74 -0.35 7.88
C GLU A 72 -8.76 -0.72 6.80
N THR A 73 -8.51 -0.32 5.56
CA THR A 73 -9.41 -0.62 4.43
C THR A 73 -9.48 -2.12 4.11
N VAL A 74 -8.43 -2.86 4.50
CA VAL A 74 -8.35 -4.31 4.33
C VAL A 74 -8.83 -5.03 5.59
N ILE A 75 -8.30 -4.69 6.77
CA ILE A 75 -8.62 -5.45 7.99
C ILE A 75 -10.08 -5.32 8.42
N ARG A 76 -10.80 -4.25 8.04
CA ARG A 76 -12.26 -4.10 8.27
C ARG A 76 -13.11 -5.10 7.51
N THR A 77 -12.55 -5.79 6.52
CA THR A 77 -13.24 -6.89 5.83
C THR A 77 -13.18 -8.22 6.58
N LEU A 78 -12.40 -8.28 7.64
CA LEU A 78 -12.25 -9.48 8.46
C LEU A 78 -13.41 -9.66 9.43
N SER A 79 -13.56 -10.90 9.90
CA SER A 79 -14.48 -11.23 11.00
C SER A 79 -14.16 -10.37 12.24
N PRO A 80 -15.16 -10.10 13.11
CA PRO A 80 -15.01 -9.18 14.24
C PRO A 80 -13.78 -9.47 15.12
N ASP A 81 -13.52 -10.74 15.43
CA ASP A 81 -12.39 -11.14 16.26
C ASP A 81 -11.06 -10.95 15.56
N SER A 82 -10.98 -11.32 14.26
CA SER A 82 -9.77 -11.13 13.47
C SER A 82 -9.46 -9.64 13.26
N TYR A 83 -10.48 -8.82 13.03
CA TYR A 83 -10.34 -7.37 12.93
C TYR A 83 -9.79 -6.81 14.24
N ARG A 84 -10.44 -7.12 15.38
CA ARG A 84 -10.04 -6.62 16.69
C ARG A 84 -8.58 -6.93 17.00
N ALA A 85 -8.15 -8.17 16.78
CA ALA A 85 -6.78 -8.59 17.04
C ALA A 85 -5.74 -7.80 16.23
N LEU A 86 -5.99 -7.59 14.93
CA LEU A 86 -5.05 -6.85 14.06
C LEU A 86 -5.11 -5.34 14.29
N HIS A 87 -6.29 -4.80 14.60
CA HIS A 87 -6.46 -3.40 14.94
C HIS A 87 -5.74 -3.06 16.25
N GLU A 88 -5.93 -3.85 17.30
CA GLU A 88 -5.24 -3.68 18.58
C GLU A 88 -3.72 -3.82 18.42
N LEU A 89 -3.25 -4.77 17.61
CA LEU A 89 -1.84 -4.91 17.29
C LEU A 89 -1.29 -3.62 16.66
N ARG A 90 -1.97 -3.09 15.65
CA ARG A 90 -1.60 -1.83 14.98
C ARG A 90 -1.54 -0.67 15.96
N GLU A 91 -2.60 -0.50 16.79
CA GLU A 91 -2.68 0.58 17.79
C GLU A 91 -1.59 0.45 18.87
N SER A 92 -1.25 -0.76 19.31
CA SER A 92 -0.18 -0.99 20.28
C SER A 92 1.20 -0.53 19.80
N LYS A 93 1.42 -0.46 18.50
CA LYS A 93 2.68 -0.04 17.87
C LYS A 93 2.65 1.39 17.31
N ARG A 94 1.51 2.07 17.37
CA ARG A 94 1.29 3.39 16.81
C ARG A 94 2.35 4.41 17.22
N ALA A 95 2.62 4.53 18.53
CA ALA A 95 3.61 5.49 19.02
C ALA A 95 5.03 5.26 18.48
N GLN A 96 5.40 3.99 18.28
CA GLN A 96 6.68 3.62 17.68
C GLN A 96 6.75 4.00 16.21
N VAL A 97 5.69 3.70 15.44
CA VAL A 97 5.56 4.08 14.03
C VAL A 97 5.56 5.60 13.86
N ASP A 98 4.78 6.33 14.65
CA ASP A 98 4.72 7.80 14.60
C ASP A 98 6.11 8.42 14.91
N SER A 99 6.85 7.84 15.85
CA SER A 99 8.22 8.27 16.15
C SER A 99 9.16 8.04 14.96
N LEU A 100 9.05 6.89 14.28
CA LEU A 100 9.81 6.59 13.08
C LEU A 100 9.48 7.59 11.96
N LEU A 101 8.21 7.86 11.70
CA LEU A 101 7.77 8.78 10.65
C LEU A 101 8.31 10.19 10.88
N ARG A 102 8.27 10.69 12.13
CA ARG A 102 8.87 11.99 12.47
C ARG A 102 10.38 12.02 12.22
N ARG A 103 11.12 10.94 12.57
CA ARG A 103 12.57 10.87 12.36
C ARG A 103 12.95 10.80 10.89
N THR A 104 12.15 10.14 10.08
CA THR A 104 12.41 9.92 8.64
C THR A 104 11.79 10.98 7.75
N GLY A 105 10.97 11.89 8.30
CA GLY A 105 10.25 12.92 7.53
C GLY A 105 9.21 12.36 6.56
N LYS A 106 8.76 11.11 6.76
CA LYS A 106 7.77 10.47 5.89
C LYS A 106 6.34 10.86 6.29
N PRO A 107 5.43 11.10 5.32
CA PRO A 107 4.04 11.51 5.60
C PRO A 107 3.17 10.39 6.14
N GLY A 108 3.61 9.13 6.03
CA GLY A 108 2.87 7.95 6.44
C GLY A 108 3.66 6.67 6.25
N ALA A 109 3.02 5.54 6.51
CA ALA A 109 3.60 4.22 6.32
C ALA A 109 2.55 3.20 5.89
N SER A 110 2.96 2.21 5.11
CA SER A 110 2.21 0.97 4.87
C SER A 110 2.67 -0.07 5.89
N LEU A 111 1.75 -0.54 6.73
CA LEU A 111 2.04 -1.48 7.81
C LEU A 111 1.67 -2.90 7.43
N TRP A 112 2.55 -3.84 7.75
CA TRP A 112 2.38 -5.24 7.39
C TRP A 112 2.73 -6.15 8.56
N TYR A 113 1.94 -7.18 8.77
CA TYR A 113 2.22 -8.28 9.69
C TYR A 113 2.90 -9.40 8.92
N VAL A 114 4.07 -9.81 9.37
CA VAL A 114 4.81 -10.92 8.79
C VAL A 114 5.05 -11.97 9.85
N GLN A 115 4.70 -13.21 9.53
CA GLN A 115 4.85 -14.37 10.39
C GLN A 115 5.73 -15.41 9.70
N TYR A 116 6.67 -15.93 10.43
CA TYR A 116 7.54 -17.04 10.04
C TYR A 116 7.17 -18.25 10.87
N PHE A 117 6.98 -19.38 10.21
CA PHE A 117 6.63 -20.64 10.86
C PHE A 117 7.53 -21.76 10.34
N ASN A 118 8.19 -22.48 11.24
CA ASN A 118 9.00 -23.64 10.88
C ASN A 118 8.12 -24.89 10.80
N GLN A 119 7.98 -25.47 9.62
CA GLN A 119 7.15 -26.63 9.35
C GLN A 119 7.89 -27.95 9.55
N GLU A 120 9.21 -27.96 9.47
CA GLU A 120 10.03 -29.15 9.47
C GLU A 120 10.69 -29.40 10.82
N GLN A 121 11.28 -30.59 10.96
CA GLN A 121 12.06 -30.95 12.13
C GLN A 121 13.40 -30.19 12.13
N GLY A 122 13.85 -29.80 13.31
CA GLY A 122 15.09 -29.06 13.50
C GLY A 122 14.92 -27.54 13.55
N GLU A 123 16.05 -26.86 13.54
CA GLU A 123 16.12 -25.39 13.57
C GLU A 123 16.05 -24.83 12.15
N ALA A 124 15.23 -23.81 11.96
CA ALA A 124 15.21 -23.00 10.75
C ALA A 124 15.62 -21.55 11.08
N ARG A 125 16.23 -20.88 10.11
CA ARG A 125 16.59 -19.45 10.22
C ARG A 125 15.77 -18.63 9.27
N PHE A 126 15.43 -17.41 9.67
CA PHE A 126 14.73 -16.45 8.82
C PHE A 126 15.46 -15.11 8.80
N SER A 127 15.29 -14.39 7.71
CA SER A 127 15.92 -13.09 7.47
C SER A 127 14.84 -12.01 7.38
N PRO A 128 14.57 -11.23 8.43
CA PRO A 128 13.49 -10.24 8.43
C PRO A 128 13.61 -9.22 7.29
N LEU A 129 14.82 -8.83 6.89
CA LEU A 129 15.05 -7.79 5.88
C LEU A 129 14.89 -8.27 4.43
N GLU A 130 14.70 -9.56 4.22
CA GLU A 130 14.52 -10.14 2.88
C GLU A 130 13.07 -10.16 2.39
N VAL A 131 12.15 -9.57 3.15
CA VAL A 131 10.78 -9.31 2.68
C VAL A 131 10.78 -8.06 1.81
N ILE A 132 10.41 -8.23 0.54
CA ILE A 132 10.30 -7.16 -0.44
C ILE A 132 8.87 -7.12 -0.98
N ILE A 133 8.31 -5.94 -1.14
CA ILE A 133 7.00 -5.74 -1.76
C ILE A 133 7.19 -4.89 -3.02
N ALA A 134 6.84 -5.45 -4.18
CA ALA A 134 6.81 -4.70 -5.43
C ALA A 134 5.41 -4.11 -5.64
N SER A 135 5.34 -2.79 -5.84
CA SER A 135 4.14 -2.00 -6.10
C SER A 135 4.40 -1.07 -7.28
N ALA A 136 3.49 -1.03 -8.25
CA ALA A 136 3.60 -0.17 -9.43
C ALA A 136 4.97 -0.24 -10.15
N GLY A 137 5.59 -1.44 -10.18
CA GLY A 137 6.88 -1.66 -10.85
C GLY A 137 8.10 -1.23 -10.03
N GLN A 138 7.93 -0.84 -8.78
CA GLN A 138 9.01 -0.46 -7.88
C GLN A 138 9.08 -1.44 -6.69
N ASP A 139 10.30 -1.80 -6.28
CA ASP A 139 10.56 -2.67 -5.14
C ASP A 139 10.75 -1.85 -3.87
N PHE A 140 10.04 -2.24 -2.82
CA PHE A 140 10.10 -1.62 -1.50
C PHE A 140 10.65 -2.61 -0.47
N ARG A 141 11.67 -2.20 0.26
CA ARG A 141 12.14 -2.87 1.47
C ARG A 141 11.55 -2.20 2.70
N ALA A 142 11.44 -2.94 3.80
CA ALA A 142 10.97 -2.36 5.05
C ALA A 142 11.91 -1.23 5.51
N VAL A 143 11.33 -0.11 5.90
CA VAL A 143 12.03 1.04 6.51
C VAL A 143 12.45 0.68 7.94
N ASP A 144 11.62 -0.11 8.63
CA ASP A 144 11.88 -0.62 9.97
C ASP A 144 11.08 -1.90 10.22
N VAL A 145 11.52 -2.71 11.19
CA VAL A 145 10.88 -3.96 11.58
C VAL A 145 10.83 -4.06 13.11
N TYR A 146 9.65 -4.22 13.67
CA TYR A 146 9.44 -4.40 15.11
C TYR A 146 9.07 -5.85 15.39
N GLY A 147 9.91 -6.56 16.16
CA GLY A 147 9.58 -7.88 16.66
C GLY A 147 8.33 -7.86 17.55
N LEU A 148 7.42 -8.80 17.33
CA LEU A 148 6.17 -8.95 18.08
C LEU A 148 6.23 -10.12 19.05
N THR A 149 7.07 -11.10 18.76
CA THR A 149 7.27 -12.29 19.60
C THR A 149 8.63 -12.22 20.30
N PRO A 150 8.75 -12.76 21.52
CA PRO A 150 10.04 -12.97 22.16
C PRO A 150 10.94 -13.81 21.23
N GLY A 151 12.22 -13.53 21.17
CA GLY A 151 13.13 -14.27 20.29
C GLY A 151 13.15 -13.88 18.83
N PHE A 152 12.28 -12.96 18.35
CA PHE A 152 12.31 -12.50 16.98
C PHE A 152 13.70 -11.97 16.55
N GLY A 153 14.41 -11.33 17.47
CA GLY A 153 15.78 -10.84 17.24
C GLY A 153 16.83 -11.94 17.05
N GLU A 154 16.56 -13.17 17.49
CA GLU A 154 17.46 -14.30 17.32
C GLU A 154 17.42 -14.86 15.89
N GLN A 155 16.36 -14.56 15.13
CA GLN A 155 16.15 -14.98 13.74
C GLN A 155 16.23 -16.52 13.56
N ARG A 156 15.82 -17.27 14.59
CA ARG A 156 15.80 -18.73 14.62
C ARG A 156 14.45 -19.23 15.07
N LEU A 157 14.05 -20.37 14.56
CA LEU A 157 12.81 -21.06 14.85
C LEU A 157 13.08 -22.53 15.11
N GLN A 158 12.64 -23.02 16.25
CA GLN A 158 12.58 -24.44 16.51
C GLN A 158 11.42 -25.08 15.74
N GLN A 159 11.35 -26.40 15.74
CA GLN A 159 10.27 -27.14 15.10
C GLN A 159 8.90 -26.62 15.61
N ARG A 160 7.99 -26.32 14.67
CA ARG A 160 6.64 -25.79 14.93
C ARG A 160 6.61 -24.46 15.70
N GLU A 161 7.73 -23.80 15.78
CA GLU A 161 7.79 -22.46 16.37
C GLU A 161 7.34 -21.41 15.34
N MET A 162 6.77 -20.32 15.86
CA MET A 162 6.32 -19.18 15.10
C MET A 162 6.92 -17.90 15.68
N GLN A 163 7.47 -17.07 14.80
CA GLN A 163 7.91 -15.72 15.12
C GLN A 163 7.20 -14.72 14.23
N ALA A 164 6.91 -13.54 14.76
CA ALA A 164 6.19 -12.52 14.02
C ALA A 164 6.80 -11.13 14.22
N GLY A 165 6.67 -10.29 13.18
CA GLY A 165 7.10 -8.90 13.19
C GLY A 165 6.08 -7.98 12.53
N LEU A 166 6.08 -6.72 12.97
CA LEU A 166 5.43 -5.60 12.30
C LEU A 166 6.46 -4.93 11.39
N TYR A 167 6.14 -4.86 10.13
CA TYR A 167 6.97 -4.28 9.08
C TYR A 167 6.41 -2.92 8.66
N VAL A 168 7.28 -1.95 8.58
CA VAL A 168 6.95 -0.58 8.16
C VAL A 168 7.52 -0.34 6.78
N PHE A 169 6.66 -0.23 5.77
CA PHE A 169 7.05 0.09 4.41
C PHE A 169 6.73 1.54 4.06
N ASP A 170 7.24 1.98 2.93
CA ASP A 170 6.91 3.28 2.34
C ASP A 170 5.40 3.38 2.06
N PRO A 171 4.77 4.56 2.25
CA PRO A 171 3.35 4.76 1.97
C PRO A 171 2.96 4.55 0.49
N GLN A 172 3.93 4.50 -0.43
CA GLN A 172 3.70 4.18 -1.84
C GLN A 172 3.34 2.71 -2.09
N VAL A 173 3.50 1.83 -1.10
CA VAL A 173 2.99 0.45 -1.18
C VAL A 173 1.46 0.48 -1.06
N ASP A 174 0.79 0.46 -2.22
CA ASP A 174 -0.66 0.59 -2.33
C ASP A 174 -1.34 -0.78 -2.30
N VAL A 175 -1.98 -1.10 -1.18
CA VAL A 175 -2.71 -2.36 -0.97
C VAL A 175 -3.98 -2.50 -1.83
N SER A 176 -4.43 -1.43 -2.49
CA SER A 176 -5.57 -1.47 -3.41
C SER A 176 -5.19 -1.98 -4.80
N GLN A 177 -3.89 -2.06 -5.10
CA GLN A 177 -3.35 -2.50 -6.38
C GLN A 177 -2.79 -3.92 -6.30
N PRO A 178 -2.59 -4.60 -7.44
CA PRO A 178 -1.83 -5.83 -7.47
C PRO A 178 -0.41 -5.61 -6.96
N LEU A 179 0.01 -6.44 -6.02
CA LEU A 179 1.36 -6.41 -5.44
C LEU A 179 2.04 -7.76 -5.68
N THR A 180 3.35 -7.72 -5.79
CA THR A 180 4.17 -8.93 -5.73
C THR A 180 4.96 -8.92 -4.43
N ILE A 181 4.89 -10.02 -3.68
CA ILE A 181 5.63 -10.19 -2.43
C ILE A 181 6.73 -11.20 -2.67
N THR A 182 7.94 -10.84 -2.29
CA THR A 182 9.13 -11.67 -2.41
C THR A 182 9.73 -11.89 -1.02
N TYR A 183 10.13 -13.12 -0.76
CA TYR A 183 10.95 -13.49 0.39
C TYR A 183 12.08 -14.39 -0.10
N GLU A 184 13.31 -13.96 0.11
CA GLU A 184 14.51 -14.62 -0.45
C GLU A 184 14.35 -14.82 -1.98
N THR A 185 14.32 -16.07 -2.44
CA THR A 185 14.13 -16.43 -3.86
C THR A 185 12.67 -16.70 -4.22
N GLN A 186 11.76 -16.73 -3.25
CA GLN A 186 10.35 -17.03 -3.48
C GLN A 186 9.57 -15.76 -3.78
N ARG A 187 8.74 -15.81 -4.81
CA ARG A 187 7.93 -14.70 -5.28
C ARG A 187 6.48 -15.11 -5.43
N SER A 188 5.56 -14.25 -5.03
CA SER A 188 4.12 -14.47 -5.15
C SER A 188 3.41 -13.19 -5.58
N ASP A 189 2.55 -13.32 -6.59
CA ASP A 189 1.61 -12.30 -7.08
C ASP A 189 0.17 -12.54 -6.61
N ALA A 190 0.01 -13.44 -5.64
CA ALA A 190 -1.31 -13.86 -5.12
C ALA A 190 -2.14 -12.66 -4.63
N TRP A 191 -1.51 -11.56 -4.21
CA TRP A 191 -2.23 -10.35 -3.78
C TRP A 191 -3.19 -9.82 -4.85
N GLY A 192 -2.85 -9.89 -6.12
CA GLY A 192 -3.76 -9.48 -7.20
C GLY A 192 -5.10 -10.24 -7.24
N THR A 193 -5.13 -11.48 -6.73
CA THR A 193 -6.38 -12.26 -6.54
C THR A 193 -7.04 -11.93 -5.20
N LEU A 194 -6.24 -11.78 -4.14
CA LEU A 194 -6.73 -11.48 -2.78
C LEU A 194 -7.40 -10.10 -2.72
N VAL A 195 -6.86 -9.08 -3.36
CA VAL A 195 -7.48 -7.74 -3.40
C VAL A 195 -8.87 -7.78 -4.01
N LYS A 196 -9.11 -8.57 -5.06
CA LYS A 196 -10.44 -8.77 -5.64
C LYS A 196 -11.43 -9.44 -4.67
N LYS A 197 -10.93 -10.31 -3.78
CA LYS A 197 -11.73 -10.92 -2.71
C LYS A 197 -12.09 -9.89 -1.65
N VAL A 198 -11.13 -9.06 -1.26
CA VAL A 198 -11.33 -7.93 -0.34
C VAL A 198 -12.38 -6.96 -0.89
N ASP A 199 -12.31 -6.59 -2.17
CA ASP A 199 -13.26 -5.66 -2.80
C ASP A 199 -14.68 -6.22 -2.85
N ARG A 200 -14.82 -7.51 -3.13
CA ARG A 200 -16.14 -8.18 -3.04
C ARG A 200 -16.72 -8.13 -1.62
N GLU A 201 -15.90 -8.41 -0.62
CA GLU A 201 -16.33 -8.35 0.78
C GLU A 201 -16.69 -6.93 1.21
N ARG A 202 -15.95 -5.91 0.75
CA ARG A 202 -16.28 -4.49 0.96
C ARG A 202 -17.69 -4.15 0.45
N ALA A 203 -18.05 -4.62 -0.75
CA ALA A 203 -19.39 -4.43 -1.31
C ALA A 203 -20.46 -5.11 -0.46
N LEU A 204 -20.20 -6.34 0.01
CA LEU A 204 -21.13 -7.07 0.90
C LEU A 204 -21.30 -6.39 2.26
N ILE A 205 -20.24 -5.83 2.84
CA ILE A 205 -20.31 -5.08 4.11
C ILE A 205 -21.22 -3.87 3.96
N ARG A 206 -21.06 -3.09 2.89
CA ARG A 206 -21.91 -1.92 2.61
C ARG A 206 -23.40 -2.33 2.51
N SER A 207 -23.69 -3.42 1.82
CA SER A 207 -25.03 -3.97 1.70
C SER A 207 -25.61 -4.42 3.05
N ARG A 208 -24.80 -5.11 3.88
CA ARG A 208 -25.23 -5.56 5.22
C ARG A 208 -25.46 -4.40 6.18
N ALA A 209 -24.64 -3.34 6.10
CA ALA A 209 -24.81 -2.15 6.92
C ALA A 209 -26.10 -1.39 6.56
N ALA A 210 -26.37 -1.18 5.28
CA ALA A 210 -27.57 -0.52 4.79
C ALA A 210 -28.87 -1.29 5.11
N GLY A 211 -28.81 -2.60 5.28
CA GLY A 211 -29.99 -3.42 5.64
C GLY A 211 -30.29 -3.51 7.14
N LYS A 212 -29.49 -2.83 7.99
CA LYS A 212 -29.68 -2.77 9.46
C LYS A 212 -30.19 -1.42 9.97
N GLU A 213 -30.31 -0.42 9.09
CA GLU A 213 -31.00 0.84 9.33
C GLU A 213 -32.48 0.71 9.02
#